data_d20c76e6e704e7fe555646439d9ede5b
#
_entry.id   d20c76e6e704e7fe555646439d9ede5b
#
_cell.length_a   1.000
_cell.length_b   1.000
_cell.length_c   1.000
_cell.angle_alpha   90.00
_cell.angle_beta   90.00
_cell.angle_gamma   90.00
#
_symmetry.space_group_name_H-M   'P 1'
#
loop_
_entity.id
_entity.type
_entity.pdbx_description
1 polymer ?
#
loop_
_entity_poly.entity_id
_entity_poly.type
_entity_poly.pdbx_seq_one_letter_code
_entity_poly.pdbx_strand_id
1 'polypeptide(L)'
;MTVDLPHDAMLLEKRDGGCGNGVNSGYFPGGKYAYGKTFELDAAMLGKSVALHFEGVYQNCKVYVNGKLAGSHRYGYTAFDVNISDFVESGENNIRVEVDNSLEPNCRWYSGSGLYRPVHLLIREQNHISQVHMETVQIHPAKVRVDVKTTQDSNITVDIYEGEKRVASGKPGILEVPEAKLWSAEKPFLYTILVRTDTDERVIAFGIRKLEWNAEKGLTVNGWPFSHS
;
A
#
# COMPACT_ATOMS: atom_id res chain seq x y z
N MET A 1 26.39 -5.19 -9.13
CA MET A 1 25.77 -4.27 -10.12
C MET A 1 24.89 -3.29 -9.35
N THR A 2 24.93 -2.01 -9.68
CA THR A 2 24.00 -1.01 -9.11
C THR A 2 22.76 -0.92 -9.99
N VAL A 3 21.60 -0.84 -9.39
CA VAL A 3 20.31 -0.75 -10.07
C VAL A 3 19.44 0.32 -9.40
N ASP A 4 18.57 0.94 -10.19
CA ASP A 4 17.50 1.80 -9.68
C ASP A 4 16.22 1.01 -9.50
N LEU A 5 15.39 1.39 -8.54
CA LEU A 5 14.05 0.81 -8.37
C LEU A 5 13.01 1.69 -9.10
N PRO A 6 12.00 1.08 -9.73
CA PRO A 6 11.68 -0.36 -9.86
C PRO A 6 12.70 -1.15 -10.70
N HIS A 7 12.98 -2.41 -10.34
CA HIS A 7 13.90 -3.25 -11.06
C HIS A 7 13.33 -4.67 -11.26
N ASP A 8 13.36 -5.16 -12.49
CA ASP A 8 13.02 -6.54 -12.84
C ASP A 8 14.30 -7.31 -13.18
N ALA A 9 14.68 -8.21 -12.30
CA ALA A 9 15.90 -8.99 -12.45
C ALA A 9 15.84 -9.99 -13.63
N MET A 10 14.64 -10.41 -14.04
CA MET A 10 14.48 -11.33 -15.18
C MET A 10 14.90 -10.70 -16.51
N LEU A 11 14.87 -9.37 -16.64
CA LEU A 11 15.34 -8.69 -17.86
C LEU A 11 16.84 -8.89 -18.15
N LEU A 12 17.60 -9.32 -17.13
CA LEU A 12 19.03 -9.59 -17.25
C LEU A 12 19.33 -11.06 -17.61
N GLU A 13 18.31 -11.91 -17.60
CA GLU A 13 18.44 -13.31 -17.91
C GLU A 13 18.34 -13.58 -19.42
N LYS A 14 18.94 -14.67 -19.83
CA LYS A 14 18.78 -15.20 -21.20
C LYS A 14 17.57 -16.12 -21.23
N ARG A 15 16.80 -16.04 -22.32
CA ARG A 15 15.75 -17.00 -22.59
C ARG A 15 16.29 -18.41 -22.73
N ASP A 16 15.64 -19.35 -22.08
CA ASP A 16 15.98 -20.77 -22.14
C ASP A 16 14.73 -21.59 -22.56
N GLY A 17 14.80 -22.20 -23.72
CA GLY A 17 13.71 -23.03 -24.27
C GLY A 17 13.45 -24.29 -23.43
N GLY A 18 14.38 -24.69 -22.53
CA GLY A 18 14.24 -25.80 -21.61
C GLY A 18 13.69 -25.42 -20.22
N CYS A 19 13.45 -24.12 -19.93
CA CYS A 19 12.91 -23.72 -18.63
C CYS A 19 11.50 -24.29 -18.41
N GLY A 20 11.19 -24.72 -17.18
CA GLY A 20 9.91 -25.35 -16.82
C GLY A 20 8.70 -24.44 -16.95
N ASN A 21 8.89 -23.12 -16.92
CA ASN A 21 7.83 -22.13 -17.16
C ASN A 21 7.43 -22.01 -18.65
N GLY A 22 8.33 -22.35 -19.57
CA GLY A 22 8.10 -22.35 -21.02
C GLY A 22 7.51 -21.02 -21.52
N VAL A 23 6.50 -21.14 -22.39
CA VAL A 23 5.80 -19.98 -22.98
C VAL A 23 5.13 -19.07 -21.92
N ASN A 24 4.74 -19.59 -20.77
CA ASN A 24 4.06 -18.83 -19.72
C ASN A 24 4.91 -17.70 -19.13
N SER A 25 6.24 -17.87 -19.10
CA SER A 25 7.18 -16.83 -18.68
C SER A 25 7.91 -16.17 -19.86
N GLY A 26 7.50 -16.45 -21.10
CA GLY A 26 8.25 -16.02 -22.28
C GLY A 26 9.63 -16.67 -22.39
N TYR A 27 9.79 -17.87 -21.81
CA TYR A 27 11.04 -18.64 -21.72
C TYR A 27 12.11 -18.02 -20.83
N PHE A 28 11.73 -17.13 -19.89
CA PHE A 28 12.61 -16.68 -18.82
C PHE A 28 12.54 -17.64 -17.65
N PRO A 29 13.68 -18.17 -17.17
CA PRO A 29 13.68 -19.22 -16.15
C PRO A 29 13.25 -18.72 -14.77
N GLY A 30 13.48 -17.43 -14.46
CA GLY A 30 13.36 -16.94 -13.10
C GLY A 30 14.52 -17.43 -12.22
N GLY A 31 14.56 -17.00 -10.95
CA GLY A 31 15.68 -17.37 -10.11
C GLY A 31 15.63 -16.78 -8.71
N LYS A 32 16.81 -16.76 -8.09
CA LYS A 32 17.03 -16.16 -6.77
C LYS A 32 17.91 -14.93 -6.91
N TYR A 33 17.45 -13.83 -6.34
CA TYR A 33 18.10 -12.54 -6.45
C TYR A 33 18.30 -11.93 -5.06
N ALA A 34 19.35 -11.13 -4.91
CA ALA A 34 19.59 -10.39 -3.68
C ALA A 34 19.83 -8.90 -4.00
N TYR A 35 19.17 -8.03 -3.26
CA TYR A 35 19.33 -6.59 -3.30
C TYR A 35 19.95 -6.12 -2.00
N GLY A 36 20.89 -5.18 -2.09
CA GLY A 36 21.53 -4.56 -0.94
C GLY A 36 21.43 -3.04 -0.99
N LYS A 37 21.16 -2.40 0.14
CA LYS A 37 21.13 -0.96 0.31
C LYS A 37 21.63 -0.58 1.69
N THR A 38 22.49 0.42 1.76
CA THR A 38 22.84 1.10 3.02
C THR A 38 22.06 2.39 3.16
N PHE A 39 21.75 2.77 4.39
CA PHE A 39 21.15 4.06 4.74
C PHE A 39 21.63 4.51 6.11
N GLU A 40 21.66 5.83 6.31
CA GLU A 40 21.98 6.44 7.60
C GLU A 40 20.71 6.71 8.38
N LEU A 41 20.72 6.40 9.69
CA LEU A 41 19.63 6.72 10.61
C LEU A 41 20.17 7.66 11.69
N ASP A 42 19.54 8.84 11.82
CA ASP A 42 19.86 9.78 12.90
C ASP A 42 19.48 9.17 14.26
N ALA A 43 20.33 9.39 15.27
CA ALA A 43 20.08 8.97 16.64
C ALA A 43 18.74 9.48 17.20
N ALA A 44 18.28 10.65 16.77
CA ALA A 44 16.98 11.21 17.14
C ALA A 44 15.78 10.38 16.61
N MET A 45 16.00 9.49 15.65
CA MET A 45 14.97 8.58 15.11
C MET A 45 14.92 7.24 15.86
N LEU A 46 15.91 6.94 16.69
CA LEU A 46 15.86 5.79 17.58
C LEU A 46 14.71 5.93 18.57
N GLY A 47 13.98 4.84 18.81
CA GLY A 47 12.76 4.88 19.63
C GLY A 47 11.49 5.27 18.89
N LYS A 48 11.58 5.70 17.62
CA LYS A 48 10.42 5.82 16.73
C LYS A 48 10.05 4.48 16.11
N SER A 49 8.88 4.41 15.50
CA SER A 49 8.48 3.29 14.65
C SER A 49 9.17 3.43 13.29
N VAL A 50 10.05 2.48 12.96
CA VAL A 50 10.78 2.44 11.70
C VAL A 50 10.34 1.20 10.91
N ALA A 51 9.88 1.38 9.68
CA ALA A 51 9.44 0.30 8.82
C ALA A 51 9.92 0.48 7.38
N LEU A 52 10.08 -0.62 6.67
CA LEU A 52 10.23 -0.66 5.23
C LEU A 52 8.87 -0.98 4.60
N HIS A 53 8.35 -0.09 3.76
CA HIS A 53 7.16 -0.31 2.97
C HIS A 53 7.55 -0.75 1.57
N PHE A 54 7.15 -1.95 1.19
CA PHE A 54 7.34 -2.50 -0.14
C PHE A 54 6.02 -2.41 -0.91
N GLU A 55 5.99 -1.70 -2.02
CA GLU A 55 4.80 -1.65 -2.87
C GLU A 55 4.57 -2.94 -3.67
N GLY A 56 5.62 -3.75 -3.84
CA GLY A 56 5.55 -5.07 -4.46
C GLY A 56 6.91 -5.70 -4.68
N VAL A 57 7.01 -6.99 -4.37
CA VAL A 57 8.21 -7.83 -4.57
C VAL A 57 7.80 -9.17 -5.14
N TYR A 58 8.27 -9.54 -6.29
CA TYR A 58 7.93 -10.81 -6.90
C TYR A 58 9.11 -11.78 -6.86
N GLN A 59 9.00 -12.83 -6.06
CA GLN A 59 8.12 -13.24 -4.96
C GLN A 59 8.94 -13.89 -3.84
N ASN A 60 8.27 -14.45 -2.80
CA ASN A 60 8.91 -15.18 -1.70
C ASN A 60 10.12 -14.43 -1.12
N CYS A 61 9.94 -13.17 -0.73
CA CYS A 61 11.04 -12.36 -0.25
C CYS A 61 11.32 -12.55 1.23
N LYS A 62 12.59 -12.35 1.59
CA LYS A 62 13.09 -12.23 2.96
C LYS A 62 13.84 -10.91 3.09
N VAL A 63 13.57 -10.18 4.16
CA VAL A 63 14.18 -8.88 4.43
C VAL A 63 15.08 -9.01 5.65
N TYR A 64 16.34 -8.66 5.49
CA TYR A 64 17.33 -8.65 6.56
C TYR A 64 17.78 -7.20 6.80
N VAL A 65 17.97 -6.85 8.06
CA VAL A 65 18.54 -5.59 8.49
C VAL A 65 19.70 -5.89 9.43
N ASN A 66 20.86 -5.32 9.14
CA ASN A 66 22.11 -5.56 9.90
C ASN A 66 22.41 -7.06 10.10
N GLY A 67 22.15 -7.86 9.05
CA GLY A 67 22.37 -9.31 9.03
C GLY A 67 21.30 -10.16 9.73
N LYS A 68 20.30 -9.55 10.39
CA LYS A 68 19.22 -10.27 11.08
C LYS A 68 17.95 -10.29 10.23
N LEU A 69 17.23 -11.43 10.20
CA LEU A 69 15.96 -11.56 9.50
C LEU A 69 14.89 -10.70 10.21
N ALA A 70 14.42 -9.65 9.55
CA ALA A 70 13.40 -8.74 10.07
C ALA A 70 11.98 -9.13 9.61
N GLY A 71 11.84 -9.72 8.43
CA GLY A 71 10.52 -10.13 7.92
C GLY A 71 10.57 -10.92 6.63
N SER A 72 9.40 -11.40 6.21
CA SER A 72 9.23 -12.12 4.94
C SER A 72 7.84 -11.92 4.37
N HIS A 73 7.71 -11.99 3.05
CA HIS A 73 6.44 -11.93 2.35
C HIS A 73 6.44 -12.87 1.15
N ARG A 74 5.34 -13.60 0.92
CA ARG A 74 5.28 -14.62 -0.12
C ARG A 74 4.65 -14.12 -1.42
N TYR A 75 3.54 -13.38 -1.31
CA TYR A 75 2.73 -13.04 -2.47
C TYR A 75 3.28 -11.83 -3.22
N GLY A 76 3.43 -11.98 -4.53
CA GLY A 76 4.16 -11.01 -5.35
C GLY A 76 3.42 -9.70 -5.66
N TYR A 77 2.09 -9.63 -5.48
CA TYR A 77 1.28 -8.51 -5.98
C TYR A 77 0.69 -7.61 -4.92
N THR A 78 0.92 -7.87 -3.63
CA THR A 78 0.46 -7.01 -2.54
C THR A 78 1.58 -6.19 -1.96
N ALA A 79 1.27 -4.94 -1.59
CA ALA A 79 2.13 -4.14 -0.74
C ALA A 79 2.16 -4.71 0.69
N PHE A 80 3.28 -4.54 1.39
CA PHE A 80 3.46 -4.98 2.77
C PHE A 80 4.50 -4.12 3.49
N ASP A 81 4.38 -4.09 4.82
CA ASP A 81 5.32 -3.41 5.70
C ASP A 81 6.15 -4.44 6.48
N VAL A 82 7.43 -4.12 6.68
CA VAL A 82 8.33 -4.83 7.59
C VAL A 82 8.77 -3.86 8.66
N ASN A 83 8.35 -4.06 9.91
CA ASN A 83 8.85 -3.29 11.03
C ASN A 83 10.32 -3.64 11.29
N ILE A 84 11.17 -2.64 11.29
CA ILE A 84 12.61 -2.80 11.48
C ILE A 84 13.13 -2.05 12.72
N SER A 85 12.25 -1.53 13.57
CA SER A 85 12.62 -0.70 14.73
C SER A 85 13.64 -1.38 15.65
N ASP A 86 13.49 -2.70 15.87
CA ASP A 86 14.38 -3.49 16.75
C ASP A 86 15.69 -3.93 16.06
N PHE A 87 15.86 -3.60 14.79
CA PHE A 87 16.99 -4.06 13.97
C PHE A 87 17.91 -2.91 13.55
N VAL A 88 17.45 -1.66 13.67
CA VAL A 88 18.21 -0.48 13.26
C VAL A 88 19.05 0.08 14.40
N GLU A 89 20.16 0.71 14.04
CA GLU A 89 21.09 1.38 14.93
C GLU A 89 21.30 2.83 14.47
N SER A 90 21.83 3.69 15.32
CA SER A 90 22.25 5.03 14.91
C SER A 90 23.44 4.95 13.95
N GLY A 91 23.42 5.74 12.89
CA GLY A 91 24.45 5.70 11.84
C GLY A 91 24.08 4.76 10.70
N GLU A 92 25.08 4.11 10.11
CA GLU A 92 24.92 3.26 8.93
C GLU A 92 24.17 1.96 9.25
N ASN A 93 23.14 1.67 8.48
CA ASN A 93 22.38 0.43 8.51
C ASN A 93 22.41 -0.24 7.15
N ASN A 94 22.45 -1.58 7.14
CA ASN A 94 22.45 -2.38 5.94
C ASN A 94 21.14 -3.14 5.78
N ILE A 95 20.49 -2.99 4.62
CA ILE A 95 19.31 -3.76 4.22
C ILE A 95 19.75 -4.78 3.17
N ARG A 96 19.31 -6.03 3.32
CA ARG A 96 19.41 -7.06 2.29
C ARG A 96 18.03 -7.68 2.06
N VAL A 97 17.60 -7.70 0.79
CA VAL A 97 16.34 -8.33 0.40
C VAL A 97 16.65 -9.50 -0.52
N GLU A 98 16.29 -10.71 -0.11
CA GLU A 98 16.35 -11.91 -0.93
C GLU A 98 14.99 -12.14 -1.58
N VAL A 99 14.98 -12.45 -2.87
CA VAL A 99 13.77 -12.72 -3.66
C VAL A 99 13.94 -14.07 -4.33
N ASP A 100 12.95 -14.94 -4.21
CA ASP A 100 12.97 -16.28 -4.78
C ASP A 100 11.77 -16.50 -5.71
N ASN A 101 12.02 -16.43 -7.01
CA ASN A 101 11.09 -16.77 -8.07
C ASN A 101 11.57 -17.99 -8.88
N SER A 102 12.14 -18.98 -8.22
CA SER A 102 12.71 -20.17 -8.86
C SER A 102 11.74 -21.36 -8.97
N LEU A 103 10.51 -21.24 -8.45
CA LEU A 103 9.51 -22.32 -8.53
C LEU A 103 8.92 -22.42 -9.93
N GLU A 104 8.86 -23.63 -10.47
CA GLU A 104 8.30 -23.97 -11.76
C GLU A 104 7.28 -25.10 -11.64
N PRO A 105 6.14 -25.04 -12.38
CA PRO A 105 5.63 -23.88 -13.14
C PRO A 105 5.15 -22.77 -12.21
N ASN A 106 5.35 -21.51 -12.61
CA ASN A 106 4.97 -20.35 -11.78
C ASN A 106 3.50 -19.95 -12.00
N CYS A 107 3.19 -19.29 -13.12
CA CYS A 107 1.84 -18.78 -13.44
C CYS A 107 1.58 -18.84 -14.94
N ARG A 108 0.33 -18.53 -15.34
CA ARG A 108 -0.08 -18.53 -16.76
C ARG A 108 0.12 -17.16 -17.45
N TRP A 109 0.73 -16.21 -16.79
CA TRP A 109 1.01 -14.89 -17.33
C TRP A 109 2.46 -14.52 -17.10
N TYR A 110 2.94 -13.56 -17.88
CA TYR A 110 4.29 -13.06 -17.71
C TYR A 110 4.43 -12.37 -16.35
N SER A 111 5.42 -12.78 -15.59
CA SER A 111 5.82 -12.16 -14.33
C SER A 111 7.26 -11.72 -14.43
N GLY A 112 7.61 -10.64 -13.74
CA GLY A 112 9.00 -10.27 -13.49
C GLY A 112 9.52 -10.93 -12.21
N SER A 113 10.74 -10.56 -11.81
CA SER A 113 11.33 -10.98 -10.53
C SER A 113 12.09 -9.84 -9.90
N GLY A 114 11.95 -9.70 -8.59
CA GLY A 114 12.72 -8.70 -7.86
C GLY A 114 11.87 -7.60 -7.22
N LEU A 115 12.49 -6.47 -6.96
CA LEU A 115 11.86 -5.27 -6.42
C LEU A 115 11.24 -4.45 -7.59
N TYR A 116 10.12 -4.94 -8.12
CA TYR A 116 9.50 -4.38 -9.32
C TYR A 116 8.65 -3.12 -9.04
N ARG A 117 8.58 -2.70 -7.77
CA ARG A 117 7.95 -1.46 -7.30
C ARG A 117 8.83 -0.74 -6.30
N PRO A 118 8.54 0.54 -5.99
CA PRO A 118 9.27 1.31 -4.99
C PRO A 118 9.33 0.65 -3.61
N VAL A 119 10.37 1.00 -2.86
CA VAL A 119 10.54 0.68 -1.44
C VAL A 119 10.76 1.99 -0.69
N HIS A 120 10.00 2.21 0.39
CA HIS A 120 10.05 3.41 1.19
C HIS A 120 10.49 3.12 2.62
N LEU A 121 11.34 3.97 3.17
CA LEU A 121 11.64 3.98 4.60
C LEU A 121 10.61 4.88 5.30
N LEU A 122 9.81 4.29 6.18
CA LEU A 122 8.79 4.98 6.95
C LEU A 122 9.28 5.19 8.38
N ILE A 123 9.36 6.44 8.82
CA ILE A 123 9.70 6.80 10.19
C ILE A 123 8.53 7.57 10.77
N ARG A 124 7.94 7.04 11.85
CA ARG A 124 6.73 7.57 12.47
C ARG A 124 6.90 7.61 13.98
N GLU A 125 6.07 8.38 14.68
CA GLU A 125 6.00 8.28 16.13
C GLU A 125 5.53 6.87 16.55
N GLN A 126 5.87 6.43 17.77
CA GLN A 126 5.43 5.12 18.27
C GLN A 126 3.92 5.02 18.26
N ASN A 127 3.24 6.08 18.67
CA ASN A 127 1.81 6.19 18.51
C ASN A 127 1.47 6.89 17.19
N HIS A 128 0.95 6.15 16.22
CA HIS A 128 0.59 6.66 14.92
C HIS A 128 -0.67 5.98 14.38
N ILE A 129 -1.25 6.57 13.35
CA ILE A 129 -2.39 6.01 12.63
C ILE A 129 -1.90 4.84 11.78
N SER A 130 -2.31 3.63 12.13
CA SER A 130 -1.93 2.40 11.42
C SER A 130 -2.85 2.09 10.24
N GLN A 131 -4.14 2.44 10.35
CA GLN A 131 -5.13 2.19 9.30
C GLN A 131 -6.24 3.23 9.34
N VAL A 132 -6.70 3.65 8.17
CA VAL A 132 -7.95 4.39 7.98
C VAL A 132 -8.78 3.65 6.96
N HIS A 133 -10.02 3.33 7.30
CA HIS A 133 -11.00 2.74 6.38
C HIS A 133 -12.18 3.68 6.23
N MET A 134 -12.64 3.87 4.99
CA MET A 134 -13.73 4.77 4.67
C MET A 134 -14.75 4.09 3.79
N GLU A 135 -16.03 4.30 4.13
CA GLU A 135 -17.14 3.73 3.40
C GLU A 135 -18.29 4.75 3.29
N THR A 136 -18.88 4.86 2.11
CA THR A 136 -20.15 5.58 1.95
C THR A 136 -21.30 4.68 2.39
N VAL A 137 -21.87 4.96 3.55
CA VAL A 137 -22.99 4.18 4.12
C VAL A 137 -24.30 4.53 3.42
N GLN A 138 -24.48 5.81 3.10
CA GLN A 138 -25.70 6.35 2.51
C GLN A 138 -25.35 7.56 1.63
N ILE A 139 -26.13 7.81 0.57
CA ILE A 139 -25.91 8.94 -0.33
C ILE A 139 -26.94 10.07 -0.20
N HIS A 140 -28.12 9.79 0.39
CA HIS A 140 -29.17 10.79 0.61
C HIS A 140 -29.87 10.62 1.97
N PRO A 141 -29.58 11.42 3.03
CA PRO A 141 -28.43 12.33 3.14
C PRO A 141 -27.12 11.55 3.11
N ALA A 142 -26.04 12.18 2.63
CA ALA A 142 -24.76 11.48 2.50
C ALA A 142 -24.15 11.22 3.88
N LYS A 143 -23.79 9.93 4.14
CA LYS A 143 -23.15 9.48 5.38
C LYS A 143 -21.92 8.68 5.04
N VAL A 144 -20.80 9.09 5.61
CA VAL A 144 -19.51 8.44 5.46
C VAL A 144 -19.09 7.84 6.80
N ARG A 145 -18.80 6.53 6.82
CA ARG A 145 -18.14 5.89 7.95
C ARG A 145 -16.64 6.06 7.78
N VAL A 146 -15.98 6.48 8.85
CA VAL A 146 -14.53 6.57 8.92
C VAL A 146 -14.07 5.78 10.14
N ASP A 147 -13.47 4.62 9.91
CA ASP A 147 -12.89 3.79 10.94
C ASP A 147 -11.37 4.01 10.98
N VAL A 148 -10.83 4.27 12.15
CA VAL A 148 -9.41 4.59 12.35
C VAL A 148 -8.81 3.63 13.37
N LYS A 149 -7.65 3.07 13.04
CA LYS A 149 -6.82 2.33 14.00
C LYS A 149 -5.51 3.06 14.23
N THR A 150 -5.14 3.15 15.49
CA THR A 150 -3.86 3.67 15.96
C THR A 150 -3.05 2.56 16.61
N THR A 151 -1.75 2.72 16.71
CA THR A 151 -0.87 1.73 17.38
C THR A 151 -1.03 1.73 18.89
N GLN A 152 -1.50 2.84 19.45
CA GLN A 152 -1.85 3.00 20.87
C GLN A 152 -3.12 3.85 20.98
N ASP A 153 -3.77 3.85 22.12
CA ASP A 153 -4.97 4.66 22.36
C ASP A 153 -4.68 6.15 22.15
N SER A 154 -5.56 6.83 21.43
CA SER A 154 -5.42 8.22 21.04
C SER A 154 -6.74 8.94 20.98
N ASN A 155 -6.70 10.25 21.21
CA ASN A 155 -7.79 11.13 20.82
C ASN A 155 -7.74 11.33 19.30
N ILE A 156 -8.80 10.92 18.61
CA ILE A 156 -8.86 10.99 17.16
C ILE A 156 -9.93 11.99 16.75
N THR A 157 -9.59 12.89 15.84
CA THR A 157 -10.52 13.78 15.14
C THR A 157 -10.53 13.47 13.65
N VAL A 158 -11.71 13.59 13.04
CA VAL A 158 -11.93 13.40 11.62
C VAL A 158 -12.63 14.65 11.07
N ASP A 159 -12.00 15.32 10.13
CA ASP A 159 -12.57 16.44 9.41
C ASP A 159 -12.74 16.09 7.93
N ILE A 160 -13.86 16.47 7.33
CA ILE A 160 -14.13 16.29 5.90
C ILE A 160 -14.21 17.66 5.24
N TYR A 161 -13.44 17.83 4.15
CA TYR A 161 -13.33 19.09 3.42
C TYR A 161 -13.82 18.95 1.98
N GLU A 162 -14.52 19.98 1.52
CA GLU A 162 -14.78 20.28 0.12
C GLU A 162 -13.86 21.44 -0.29
N GLY A 163 -12.76 21.13 -0.97
CA GLY A 163 -11.69 22.11 -1.15
C GLY A 163 -11.15 22.60 0.20
N GLU A 164 -11.24 23.90 0.47
CA GLU A 164 -10.84 24.51 1.74
C GLU A 164 -11.95 24.56 2.80
N LYS A 165 -13.21 24.31 2.39
CA LYS A 165 -14.35 24.39 3.29
C LYS A 165 -14.52 23.07 4.06
N ARG A 166 -14.46 23.15 5.41
CA ARG A 166 -14.81 22.01 6.26
C ARG A 166 -16.32 21.81 6.26
N VAL A 167 -16.78 20.65 5.79
CA VAL A 167 -18.21 20.31 5.64
C VAL A 167 -18.71 19.34 6.71
N ALA A 168 -17.83 18.57 7.34
CA ALA A 168 -18.16 17.74 8.49
C ALA A 168 -16.95 17.61 9.44
N SER A 169 -17.22 17.35 10.73
CA SER A 169 -16.20 17.16 11.76
C SER A 169 -16.75 16.26 12.86
N GLY A 170 -15.90 15.39 13.42
CA GLY A 170 -16.31 14.52 14.52
C GLY A 170 -15.19 13.56 14.96
N LYS A 171 -15.61 12.54 15.72
CA LYS A 171 -14.78 11.37 16.05
C LYS A 171 -14.93 10.29 14.96
N PRO A 172 -14.03 9.27 14.92
CA PRO A 172 -14.26 8.08 14.08
C PRO A 172 -15.68 7.53 14.25
N GLY A 173 -16.28 7.09 13.16
CA GLY A 173 -17.67 6.65 13.08
C GLY A 173 -18.38 7.22 11.86
N ILE A 174 -19.70 7.41 11.96
CA ILE A 174 -20.52 7.91 10.86
C ILE A 174 -20.60 9.45 10.93
N LEU A 175 -20.16 10.09 9.86
CA LEU A 175 -20.25 11.54 9.67
C LEU A 175 -21.23 11.83 8.54
N GLU A 176 -22.14 12.80 8.76
CA GLU A 176 -23.05 13.29 7.73
C GLU A 176 -22.40 14.44 6.97
N VAL A 177 -22.46 14.38 5.64
CA VAL A 177 -21.97 15.43 4.75
C VAL A 177 -23.17 16.09 4.09
N PRO A 178 -23.60 17.26 4.56
CA PRO A 178 -24.73 17.97 3.99
C PRO A 178 -24.47 18.35 2.52
N GLU A 179 -25.53 18.26 1.69
CA GLU A 179 -25.50 18.66 0.26
C GLU A 179 -24.30 18.06 -0.52
N ALA A 180 -23.96 16.80 -0.21
CA ALA A 180 -22.79 16.16 -0.76
C ALA A 180 -22.84 16.05 -2.28
N LYS A 181 -21.72 16.40 -2.93
CA LYS A 181 -21.45 16.12 -4.34
C LYS A 181 -20.99 14.68 -4.47
N LEU A 182 -21.77 13.88 -5.18
CA LEU A 182 -21.44 12.47 -5.39
C LEU A 182 -20.36 12.33 -6.47
N TRP A 183 -19.49 11.37 -6.27
CA TRP A 183 -18.51 10.95 -7.27
C TRP A 183 -19.22 10.14 -8.37
N SER A 184 -18.89 10.42 -9.62
CA SER A 184 -19.18 9.55 -10.78
C SER A 184 -17.97 9.53 -11.72
N ALA A 185 -17.97 8.64 -12.73
CA ALA A 185 -16.89 8.56 -13.72
C ALA A 185 -16.79 9.86 -14.54
N GLU A 186 -17.93 10.48 -14.87
CA GLU A 186 -18.02 11.73 -15.62
C GLU A 186 -17.66 12.95 -14.76
N LYS A 187 -17.91 12.86 -13.46
CA LYS A 187 -17.64 13.93 -12.48
C LYS A 187 -16.99 13.33 -11.23
N PRO A 188 -15.68 13.04 -11.27
CA PRO A 188 -14.96 12.35 -10.20
C PRO A 188 -14.65 13.30 -9.02
N PHE A 189 -15.71 13.82 -8.38
CA PHE A 189 -15.56 14.75 -7.27
C PHE A 189 -14.97 14.08 -6.05
N LEU A 190 -13.92 14.69 -5.47
CA LEU A 190 -13.23 14.17 -4.29
C LEU A 190 -13.30 15.15 -3.13
N TYR A 191 -13.61 14.62 -1.97
CA TYR A 191 -13.43 15.28 -0.68
C TYR A 191 -12.04 14.96 -0.13
N THR A 192 -11.54 15.83 0.71
CA THR A 192 -10.34 15.56 1.53
C THR A 192 -10.80 15.19 2.92
N ILE A 193 -10.41 13.99 3.37
CA ILE A 193 -10.60 13.54 4.74
C ILE A 193 -9.28 13.70 5.48
N LEU A 194 -9.33 14.47 6.59
CA LEU A 194 -8.21 14.72 7.46
C LEU A 194 -8.45 14.02 8.79
N VAL A 195 -7.63 13.03 9.08
CA VAL A 195 -7.63 12.29 10.34
C VAL A 195 -6.43 12.75 11.15
N ARG A 196 -6.65 13.18 12.39
CA ARG A 196 -5.58 13.64 13.30
C ARG A 196 -5.64 12.91 14.63
N THR A 197 -4.45 12.68 15.15
CA THR A 197 -4.19 12.32 16.56
C THR A 197 -3.31 13.39 17.18
N ASP A 198 -2.87 13.19 18.43
CA ASP A 198 -1.92 14.10 19.09
C ASP A 198 -0.52 14.04 18.44
N THR A 199 -0.22 12.97 17.70
CA THR A 199 1.14 12.66 17.21
C THR A 199 1.23 12.33 15.71
N ASP A 200 0.09 12.15 15.02
CA ASP A 200 0.08 11.78 13.59
C ASP A 200 -1.11 12.40 12.87
N GLU A 201 -0.95 12.57 11.57
CA GLU A 201 -1.95 13.12 10.67
C GLU A 201 -2.00 12.32 9.37
N ARG A 202 -3.23 12.08 8.85
CA ARG A 202 -3.47 11.47 7.54
C ARG A 202 -4.41 12.32 6.71
N VAL A 203 -3.99 12.62 5.49
CA VAL A 203 -4.78 13.33 4.49
C VAL A 203 -5.14 12.34 3.38
N ILE A 204 -6.42 12.13 3.14
CA ILE A 204 -6.90 11.09 2.22
C ILE A 204 -7.95 11.67 1.30
N ALA A 205 -7.81 11.47 0.00
CA ALA A 205 -8.84 11.80 -0.98
C ALA A 205 -9.93 10.71 -1.00
N PHE A 206 -11.20 11.12 -0.96
CA PHE A 206 -12.34 10.20 -0.93
C PHE A 206 -13.50 10.68 -1.78
N GLY A 207 -14.01 9.83 -2.66
CA GLY A 207 -15.23 10.09 -3.45
C GLY A 207 -16.46 9.48 -2.79
N ILE A 208 -17.45 10.30 -2.44
CA ILE A 208 -18.71 9.82 -1.87
C ILE A 208 -19.50 9.15 -3.00
N ARG A 209 -19.60 7.82 -2.97
CA ARG A 209 -20.35 7.02 -3.95
C ARG A 209 -20.84 5.72 -3.34
N LYS A 210 -21.96 5.22 -3.80
CA LYS A 210 -22.49 3.92 -3.45
C LYS A 210 -22.29 2.96 -4.62
N LEU A 211 -21.59 1.86 -4.37
CA LEU A 211 -21.42 0.76 -5.32
C LEU A 211 -22.34 -0.38 -4.89
N GLU A 212 -23.15 -0.87 -5.82
CA GLU A 212 -24.04 -2.00 -5.57
C GLU A 212 -23.93 -2.99 -6.73
N TRP A 213 -23.90 -4.27 -6.40
CA TRP A 213 -23.94 -5.34 -7.37
C TRP A 213 -25.31 -6.00 -7.36
N ASN A 214 -25.93 -6.10 -8.53
CA ASN A 214 -27.21 -6.75 -8.70
C ASN A 214 -27.15 -7.69 -9.91
N ALA A 215 -27.74 -8.91 -9.77
CA ALA A 215 -27.70 -9.93 -10.82
C ALA A 215 -28.39 -9.48 -12.12
N GLU A 216 -29.41 -8.62 -12.02
CA GLU A 216 -30.16 -8.12 -13.18
C GLU A 216 -29.52 -6.89 -13.81
N LYS A 217 -29.00 -5.96 -12.97
CA LYS A 217 -28.47 -4.66 -13.41
C LYS A 217 -26.96 -4.61 -13.50
N GLY A 218 -26.26 -5.66 -13.03
CA GLY A 218 -24.81 -5.65 -12.91
C GLY A 218 -24.33 -4.68 -11.82
N LEU A 219 -23.17 -4.05 -12.04
CA LEU A 219 -22.62 -3.02 -11.18
C LEU A 219 -23.40 -1.70 -11.37
N THR A 220 -23.81 -1.11 -10.27
CA THR A 220 -24.40 0.24 -10.25
C THR A 220 -23.55 1.19 -9.41
N VAL A 221 -23.47 2.44 -9.85
CA VAL A 221 -22.85 3.56 -9.11
C VAL A 221 -23.93 4.56 -8.81
N ASN A 222 -24.18 4.84 -7.52
CA ASN A 222 -25.24 5.75 -7.05
C ASN A 222 -26.64 5.38 -7.59
N GLY A 223 -26.89 4.06 -7.77
CA GLY A 223 -28.16 3.55 -8.30
C GLY A 223 -28.26 3.50 -9.84
N TRP A 224 -27.27 4.03 -10.59
CA TRP A 224 -27.23 3.98 -12.06
C TRP A 224 -26.33 2.85 -12.54
N PRO A 225 -26.73 2.11 -13.60
CA PRO A 225 -25.88 1.09 -14.18
C PRO A 225 -24.52 1.66 -14.60
N PHE A 226 -23.44 0.98 -14.26
CA PHE A 226 -22.11 1.31 -14.71
C PHE A 226 -21.85 0.59 -16.04
N SER A 227 -22.09 1.30 -17.16
CA SER A 227 -21.78 0.79 -18.50
C SER A 227 -20.50 1.46 -19.00
N HIS A 228 -19.55 0.66 -19.50
CA HIS A 228 -18.51 1.19 -20.37
C HIS A 228 -19.15 1.46 -21.73
N SER A 229 -19.26 2.73 -22.10
CA SER A 229 -19.51 3.14 -23.49
C SER A 229 -18.21 3.09 -24.28
#